data_0027837c193fd0145bf04ad24f7f9814
#
_entry.id   0027837c193fd0145bf04ad24f7f9814
#
_cell.length_a   1.000
_cell.length_b   1.000
_cell.length_c   1.000
_cell.angle_alpha   90.00
_cell.angle_beta   90.00
_cell.angle_gamma   90.00
#
_symmetry.space_group_name_H-M   'P 1'
#
loop_
_entity.id
_entity.type
_entity.pdbx_description
1 polymer ?
#
loop_
_entity_poly.entity_id
_entity_poly.type
_entity_poly.pdbx_seq_one_letter_code
_entity_poly.pdbx_strand_id
1 'polypeptide(L)'
;MINWNNLDTLTSFTQLKKTKEVNLSDVMSGEAGAERVKNYNVPMACGLNYNYAAKKVDSEVLNALVKLADEAQLADKFKALYNGEVINTGEKRLVLHHMTRGQLGDAVNADGVDKRSFYKTQQERIAEFANKVHNGEITNAAGEKFTTVVQIGIGGSDL
;
A
#
# COMPACT_ATOMS: atom_id res chain seq x y z
N MET A 1 -6.45 -18.10 -13.88
CA MET A 1 -5.75 -16.98 -14.59
C MET A 1 -6.34 -15.68 -14.09
N ILE A 2 -5.52 -14.73 -13.67
CA ILE A 2 -6.00 -13.43 -13.16
C ILE A 2 -6.51 -12.59 -14.32
N ASN A 3 -7.69 -12.00 -14.13
CA ASN A 3 -8.30 -11.11 -15.10
C ASN A 3 -8.01 -9.64 -14.72
N TRP A 4 -7.37 -8.90 -15.62
CA TRP A 4 -7.00 -7.49 -15.42
C TRP A 4 -8.01 -6.50 -16.01
N ASN A 5 -9.28 -6.88 -16.11
CA ASN A 5 -10.35 -5.99 -16.56
C ASN A 5 -10.50 -4.77 -15.65
N ASN A 6 -10.98 -3.67 -16.22
CA ASN A 6 -11.34 -2.49 -15.45
C ASN A 6 -12.56 -2.79 -14.55
N LEU A 7 -12.59 -2.15 -13.38
CA LEU A 7 -13.67 -2.36 -12.41
C LEU A 7 -15.06 -2.02 -12.96
N ASP A 8 -15.16 -1.03 -13.83
CA ASP A 8 -16.42 -0.57 -14.43
C ASP A 8 -17.06 -1.59 -15.38
N THR A 9 -16.31 -2.61 -15.80
CA THR A 9 -16.82 -3.73 -16.61
C THR A 9 -17.45 -4.84 -15.75
N LEU A 10 -17.30 -4.77 -14.42
CA LEU A 10 -17.75 -5.81 -13.49
C LEU A 10 -19.21 -5.59 -13.08
N THR A 11 -19.97 -6.69 -12.99
CA THR A 11 -21.37 -6.67 -12.58
C THR A 11 -21.53 -6.17 -11.13
N SER A 12 -20.66 -6.62 -10.24
CA SER A 12 -20.64 -6.21 -8.83
C SER A 12 -20.34 -4.72 -8.64
N PHE A 13 -19.52 -4.11 -9.50
CA PHE A 13 -19.31 -2.66 -9.51
C PHE A 13 -20.58 -1.90 -9.86
N THR A 14 -21.33 -2.39 -10.85
CA THR A 14 -22.64 -1.82 -11.20
C THR A 14 -23.65 -1.98 -10.06
N GLN A 15 -23.60 -3.08 -9.32
CA GLN A 15 -24.43 -3.29 -8.14
C GLN A 15 -24.05 -2.36 -6.99
N LEU A 16 -22.76 -2.19 -6.72
CA LEU A 16 -22.25 -1.26 -5.70
C LEU A 16 -22.76 0.18 -5.95
N LYS A 17 -22.78 0.63 -7.20
CA LYS A 17 -23.30 1.96 -7.56
C LYS A 17 -24.79 2.15 -7.25
N LYS A 18 -25.54 1.07 -7.06
CA LYS A 18 -26.97 1.11 -6.76
C LYS A 18 -27.28 1.05 -5.27
N THR A 19 -26.27 0.83 -4.41
CA THR A 19 -26.46 0.86 -2.96
C THR A 19 -26.87 2.25 -2.49
N LYS A 20 -27.67 2.31 -1.43
CA LYS A 20 -28.12 3.57 -0.86
C LYS A 20 -26.95 4.29 -0.19
N GLU A 21 -26.91 5.61 -0.32
CA GLU A 21 -25.89 6.40 0.36
C GLU A 21 -26.11 6.39 1.89
N VAL A 22 -25.02 6.12 2.63
CA VAL A 22 -25.02 6.16 4.10
C VAL A 22 -24.78 7.59 4.57
N ASN A 23 -25.71 8.15 5.32
CA ASN A 23 -25.53 9.44 5.98
C ASN A 23 -24.73 9.25 7.28
N LEU A 24 -23.50 9.74 7.28
CA LEU A 24 -22.60 9.61 8.44
C LEU A 24 -23.11 10.35 9.67
N SER A 25 -23.78 11.49 9.53
CA SER A 25 -24.34 12.23 10.66
C SER A 25 -25.36 11.41 11.42
N ASP A 26 -26.18 10.62 10.71
CA ASP A 26 -27.21 9.78 11.32
C ASP A 26 -26.59 8.56 12.03
N VAL A 27 -25.65 7.86 11.36
CA VAL A 27 -25.09 6.60 11.88
C VAL A 27 -23.99 6.79 12.92
N MET A 28 -23.43 8.00 13.06
CA MET A 28 -22.39 8.34 14.02
C MET A 28 -22.90 9.10 15.25
N SER A 29 -24.22 9.32 15.37
CA SER A 29 -24.81 10.06 16.48
C SER A 29 -25.22 9.15 17.64
N GLY A 30 -25.15 9.68 18.89
CA GLY A 30 -25.63 9.03 20.09
C GLY A 30 -25.00 7.65 20.38
N GLU A 31 -25.76 6.77 21.02
CA GLU A 31 -25.33 5.41 21.37
C GLU A 31 -25.02 4.55 20.15
N ALA A 32 -25.79 4.72 19.06
CA ALA A 32 -25.56 4.00 17.82
C ALA A 32 -24.19 4.32 17.21
N GLY A 33 -23.74 5.56 17.31
CA GLY A 33 -22.40 5.97 16.89
C GLY A 33 -21.28 5.34 17.74
N ALA A 34 -21.47 5.26 19.06
CA ALA A 34 -20.54 4.61 19.96
C ALA A 34 -20.42 3.10 19.66
N GLU A 35 -21.53 2.42 19.45
CA GLU A 35 -21.56 0.99 19.08
C GLU A 35 -20.92 0.78 17.68
N ARG A 36 -21.16 1.69 16.74
CA ARG A 36 -20.53 1.62 15.42
C ARG A 36 -19.00 1.70 15.51
N VAL A 37 -18.46 2.62 16.33
CA VAL A 37 -17.00 2.72 16.54
C VAL A 37 -16.41 1.43 17.09
N LYS A 38 -17.11 0.72 17.96
CA LYS A 38 -16.67 -0.57 18.50
C LYS A 38 -16.71 -1.69 17.46
N ASN A 39 -17.78 -1.71 16.65
CA ASN A 39 -18.07 -2.84 15.76
C ASN A 39 -17.42 -2.73 14.38
N TYR A 40 -17.17 -1.50 13.90
CA TYR A 40 -16.57 -1.25 12.57
C TYR A 40 -15.06 -1.18 12.66
N ASN A 41 -14.48 -2.28 13.07
CA ASN A 41 -13.05 -2.35 13.25
C ASN A 41 -12.52 -3.76 12.86
N VAL A 42 -11.32 -3.80 12.31
CA VAL A 42 -10.63 -5.02 11.88
C VAL A 42 -9.25 -5.05 12.55
N PRO A 43 -8.95 -6.08 13.37
CA PRO A 43 -7.62 -6.25 13.91
C PRO A 43 -6.62 -6.52 12.78
N MET A 44 -5.47 -5.87 12.86
CA MET A 44 -4.38 -5.97 11.91
C MET A 44 -3.12 -6.51 12.59
N ALA A 45 -2.07 -6.73 11.81
CA ALA A 45 -0.77 -7.14 12.33
C ALA A 45 -0.18 -6.08 13.29
N CYS A 46 0.74 -6.51 14.15
CA CYS A 46 1.49 -5.65 15.08
C CYS A 46 0.62 -4.86 16.07
N GLY A 47 -0.56 -5.39 16.44
CA GLY A 47 -1.47 -4.74 17.39
C GLY A 47 -2.21 -3.52 16.85
N LEU A 48 -2.14 -3.28 15.54
CA LEU A 48 -2.92 -2.24 14.89
C LEU A 48 -4.38 -2.67 14.71
N ASN A 49 -5.28 -1.69 14.71
CA ASN A 49 -6.67 -1.88 14.35
C ASN A 49 -7.05 -0.89 13.25
N TYR A 50 -7.68 -1.38 12.20
CA TYR A 50 -8.28 -0.53 11.19
C TYR A 50 -9.73 -0.25 11.55
N ASN A 51 -10.02 0.95 12.04
CA ASN A 51 -11.37 1.39 12.32
C ASN A 51 -11.94 2.14 11.12
N TYR A 52 -13.08 1.65 10.62
CA TYR A 52 -13.75 2.22 9.45
C TYR A 52 -15.14 2.79 9.76
N ALA A 53 -15.44 3.07 11.03
CA ALA A 53 -16.74 3.60 11.46
C ALA A 53 -17.10 4.91 10.76
N ALA A 54 -16.11 5.76 10.46
CA ALA A 54 -16.31 7.03 9.75
C ALA A 54 -16.34 6.90 8.21
N LYS A 55 -16.42 5.68 7.67
CA LYS A 55 -16.64 5.46 6.24
C LYS A 55 -18.14 5.37 5.94
N LYS A 56 -18.56 5.80 4.75
CA LYS A 56 -19.95 5.70 4.26
C LYS A 56 -20.29 4.26 3.87
N VAL A 57 -20.22 3.35 4.82
CA VAL A 57 -20.51 1.93 4.63
C VAL A 57 -21.48 1.42 5.68
N ASP A 58 -22.37 0.54 5.28
CA ASP A 58 -23.22 -0.29 6.12
C ASP A 58 -23.07 -1.75 5.69
N SER A 59 -23.91 -2.64 6.20
CA SER A 59 -23.86 -4.05 5.85
C SER A 59 -24.16 -4.32 4.37
N GLU A 60 -25.02 -3.53 3.75
CA GLU A 60 -25.35 -3.66 2.32
C GLU A 60 -24.15 -3.27 1.47
N VAL A 61 -23.53 -2.11 1.74
CA VAL A 61 -22.34 -1.64 1.04
C VAL A 61 -21.16 -2.59 1.27
N LEU A 62 -20.96 -3.07 2.51
CA LEU A 62 -19.89 -4.04 2.80
C LEU A 62 -20.07 -5.34 2.01
N ASN A 63 -21.28 -5.88 1.95
CA ASN A 63 -21.57 -7.07 1.15
C ASN A 63 -21.34 -6.85 -0.36
N ALA A 64 -21.68 -5.66 -0.87
CA ALA A 64 -21.42 -5.30 -2.25
C ALA A 64 -19.90 -5.19 -2.53
N LEU A 65 -19.13 -4.60 -1.59
CA LEU A 65 -17.67 -4.51 -1.68
C LEU A 65 -17.00 -5.88 -1.63
N VAL A 66 -17.47 -6.81 -0.80
CA VAL A 66 -16.97 -8.19 -0.78
C VAL A 66 -17.18 -8.87 -2.13
N LYS A 67 -18.38 -8.78 -2.68
CA LYS A 67 -18.68 -9.33 -4.02
C LYS A 67 -17.79 -8.70 -5.11
N LEU A 68 -17.55 -7.40 -5.02
CA LEU A 68 -16.64 -6.72 -5.95
C LEU A 68 -15.20 -7.21 -5.80
N ALA A 69 -14.72 -7.38 -4.57
CA ALA A 69 -13.39 -7.90 -4.31
C ALA A 69 -13.20 -9.32 -4.87
N ASP A 70 -14.20 -10.18 -4.71
CA ASP A 70 -14.20 -11.55 -5.23
C ASP A 70 -14.23 -11.57 -6.76
N GLU A 71 -15.17 -10.85 -7.39
CA GLU A 71 -15.27 -10.77 -8.85
C GLU A 71 -14.02 -10.14 -9.48
N ALA A 72 -13.45 -9.13 -8.83
CA ALA A 72 -12.20 -8.49 -9.24
C ALA A 72 -10.95 -9.34 -8.96
N GLN A 73 -11.07 -10.48 -8.30
CA GLN A 73 -9.94 -11.33 -7.88
C GLN A 73 -8.89 -10.55 -7.05
N LEU A 74 -9.34 -9.68 -6.13
CA LEU A 74 -8.49 -8.75 -5.40
C LEU A 74 -7.36 -9.47 -4.64
N ALA A 75 -7.67 -10.58 -3.94
CA ALA A 75 -6.68 -11.33 -3.19
C ALA A 75 -5.60 -11.94 -4.09
N ASP A 76 -5.98 -12.47 -5.25
CA ASP A 76 -5.03 -13.04 -6.21
C ASP A 76 -4.18 -11.96 -6.87
N LYS A 77 -4.77 -10.81 -7.19
CA LYS A 77 -4.04 -9.63 -7.69
C LYS A 77 -3.03 -9.12 -6.67
N PHE A 78 -3.40 -9.10 -5.39
CA PHE A 78 -2.45 -8.73 -4.32
C PHE A 78 -1.30 -9.74 -4.22
N LYS A 79 -1.58 -11.05 -4.31
CA LYS A 79 -0.52 -12.06 -4.35
C LYS A 79 0.40 -11.90 -5.55
N ALA A 80 -0.16 -11.63 -6.74
CA ALA A 80 0.61 -11.36 -7.95
C ALA A 80 1.55 -10.14 -7.77
N LEU A 81 1.04 -9.04 -7.20
CA LEU A 81 1.85 -7.88 -6.84
C LEU A 81 2.99 -8.27 -5.89
N TYR A 82 2.65 -9.00 -4.84
CA TYR A 82 3.61 -9.38 -3.81
C TYR A 82 4.70 -10.32 -4.33
N ASN A 83 4.34 -11.19 -5.27
CA ASN A 83 5.25 -12.13 -5.94
C ASN A 83 6.03 -11.48 -7.10
N GLY A 84 5.80 -10.21 -7.39
CA GLY A 84 6.51 -9.47 -8.43
C GLY A 84 6.11 -9.85 -9.84
N GLU A 85 4.85 -10.18 -10.05
CA GLU A 85 4.30 -10.30 -11.40
C GLU A 85 4.12 -8.92 -12.04
N VAL A 86 4.05 -8.86 -13.37
CA VAL A 86 3.75 -7.61 -14.09
C VAL A 86 2.28 -7.26 -13.87
N ILE A 87 2.02 -6.33 -12.95
CA ILE A 87 0.65 -5.89 -12.63
C ILE A 87 0.29 -4.53 -13.25
N ASN A 88 1.26 -3.69 -13.54
CA ASN A 88 1.04 -2.50 -14.37
C ASN A 88 1.10 -2.91 -15.84
N THR A 89 -0.03 -3.38 -16.35
CA THR A 89 -0.12 -3.92 -17.71
C THR A 89 0.04 -2.84 -18.79
N GLY A 90 -0.27 -1.59 -18.49
CA GLY A 90 -0.11 -0.45 -19.39
C GLY A 90 1.36 -0.13 -19.69
N GLU A 91 2.18 -0.09 -18.66
CA GLU A 91 3.63 0.20 -18.77
C GLU A 91 4.48 -1.08 -18.79
N LYS A 92 3.88 -2.25 -18.65
CA LYS A 92 4.54 -3.56 -18.53
C LYS A 92 5.59 -3.60 -17.40
N ARG A 93 5.23 -3.04 -16.24
CA ARG A 93 6.13 -2.93 -15.09
C ARG A 93 5.70 -3.77 -13.91
N LEU A 94 6.69 -4.19 -13.13
CA LEU A 94 6.54 -4.69 -11.79
C LEU A 94 6.24 -3.51 -10.84
N VAL A 95 5.59 -3.79 -9.70
CA VAL A 95 5.38 -2.81 -8.62
C VAL A 95 5.98 -3.40 -7.35
N LEU A 96 7.21 -3.01 -7.02
CA LEU A 96 8.04 -3.69 -6.02
C LEU A 96 8.30 -2.85 -4.75
N HIS A 97 7.55 -1.77 -4.51
CA HIS A 97 7.75 -0.87 -3.36
C HIS A 97 7.70 -1.59 -2.00
N HIS A 98 6.94 -2.69 -1.90
CA HIS A 98 6.87 -3.49 -0.68
C HIS A 98 8.21 -4.14 -0.30
N MET A 99 9.12 -4.37 -1.25
CA MET A 99 10.43 -4.98 -0.99
C MET A 99 11.38 -4.08 -0.19
N THR A 100 11.07 -2.78 -0.07
CA THR A 100 11.81 -1.86 0.80
C THR A 100 11.35 -1.91 2.25
N ARG A 101 10.25 -2.62 2.54
CA ARG A 101 9.61 -2.69 3.87
C ARG A 101 9.67 -4.08 4.51
N GLY A 102 10.52 -4.94 4.01
CA GLY A 102 10.71 -6.29 4.51
C GLY A 102 11.03 -7.28 3.40
N GLN A 103 11.57 -8.41 3.78
CA GLN A 103 12.04 -9.46 2.87
C GLN A 103 11.17 -10.72 3.02
N LEU A 104 9.85 -10.55 3.00
CA LEU A 104 8.91 -11.66 3.07
C LEU A 104 8.63 -12.23 1.67
N GLY A 105 8.44 -13.55 1.60
CA GLY A 105 8.14 -14.28 0.36
C GLY A 105 9.39 -14.75 -0.40
N ASP A 106 9.14 -15.37 -1.56
CA ASP A 106 10.16 -15.98 -2.38
C ASP A 106 10.98 -14.96 -3.19
N ALA A 107 12.06 -15.42 -3.81
CA ALA A 107 12.84 -14.61 -4.76
C ALA A 107 11.96 -14.12 -5.92
N VAL A 108 12.17 -12.87 -6.32
CA VAL A 108 11.51 -12.26 -7.48
C VAL A 108 12.56 -12.00 -8.55
N ASN A 109 12.60 -12.86 -9.56
CA ASN A 109 13.56 -12.73 -10.64
C ASN A 109 12.98 -11.92 -11.81
N ALA A 110 13.62 -10.80 -12.10
CA ALA A 110 13.31 -9.98 -13.26
C ALA A 110 14.60 -9.46 -13.90
N ASP A 111 14.68 -9.52 -15.22
CA ASP A 111 15.87 -9.11 -15.99
C ASP A 111 17.16 -9.82 -15.54
N GLY A 112 17.06 -11.08 -15.15
CA GLY A 112 18.19 -11.87 -14.65
C GLY A 112 18.69 -11.50 -13.25
N VAL A 113 17.95 -10.69 -12.51
CA VAL A 113 18.31 -10.22 -11.16
C VAL A 113 17.25 -10.64 -10.17
N ASP A 114 17.65 -11.24 -9.04
CA ASP A 114 16.76 -11.38 -7.88
C ASP A 114 16.53 -10.00 -7.25
N LYS A 115 15.33 -9.48 -7.45
CA LYS A 115 14.97 -8.13 -6.98
C LYS A 115 14.94 -8.03 -5.45
N ARG A 116 14.61 -9.11 -4.71
CA ARG A 116 14.65 -9.06 -3.24
C ARG A 116 16.07 -8.88 -2.72
N SER A 117 16.99 -9.69 -3.19
CA SER A 117 18.41 -9.54 -2.85
C SER A 117 18.97 -8.18 -3.29
N PHE A 118 18.56 -7.70 -4.46
CA PHE A 118 18.94 -6.37 -4.92
C PHE A 118 18.48 -5.27 -3.96
N TYR A 119 17.20 -5.24 -3.57
CA TYR A 119 16.67 -4.22 -2.66
C TYR A 119 17.32 -4.29 -1.28
N LYS A 120 17.58 -5.48 -0.75
CA LYS A 120 18.32 -5.65 0.51
C LYS A 120 19.71 -5.04 0.43
N THR A 121 20.47 -5.36 -0.62
CA THR A 121 21.80 -4.80 -0.84
C THR A 121 21.76 -3.27 -0.97
N GLN A 122 20.76 -2.71 -1.66
CA GLN A 122 20.64 -1.25 -1.73
C GLN A 122 20.35 -0.62 -0.36
N GLN A 123 19.52 -1.22 0.49
CA GLN A 123 19.29 -0.74 1.85
C GLN A 123 20.56 -0.78 2.71
N GLU A 124 21.36 -1.84 2.60
CA GLU A 124 22.64 -1.96 3.28
C GLU A 124 23.62 -0.86 2.83
N ARG A 125 23.71 -0.59 1.52
CA ARG A 125 24.53 0.49 0.97
C ARG A 125 24.09 1.87 1.42
N ILE A 126 22.77 2.12 1.50
CA ILE A 126 22.22 3.38 2.01
C ILE A 126 22.59 3.56 3.49
N ALA A 127 22.46 2.52 4.30
CA ALA A 127 22.81 2.55 5.72
C ALA A 127 24.33 2.80 5.91
N GLU A 128 25.17 2.13 5.13
CA GLU A 128 26.62 2.34 5.16
C GLU A 128 26.99 3.79 4.80
N PHE A 129 26.42 4.32 3.71
CA PHE A 129 26.64 5.70 3.29
C PHE A 129 26.20 6.71 4.36
N ALA A 130 24.99 6.54 4.91
CA ALA A 130 24.48 7.41 5.96
C ALA A 130 25.38 7.40 7.21
N ASN A 131 25.87 6.22 7.62
CA ASN A 131 26.79 6.10 8.74
C ASN A 131 28.12 6.82 8.47
N LYS A 132 28.69 6.71 7.27
CA LYS A 132 29.90 7.43 6.90
C LYS A 132 29.74 8.94 6.96
N VAL A 133 28.59 9.47 6.53
CA VAL A 133 28.26 10.89 6.64
C VAL A 133 28.13 11.31 8.10
N HIS A 134 27.39 10.57 8.91
CA HIS A 134 27.19 10.88 10.32
C HIS A 134 28.48 10.82 11.14
N ASN A 135 29.34 9.86 10.86
CA ASN A 135 30.65 9.71 11.53
C ASN A 135 31.67 10.75 11.07
N GLY A 136 31.42 11.43 9.95
CA GLY A 136 32.34 12.41 9.37
C GLY A 136 33.46 11.79 8.56
N GLU A 137 33.28 10.55 8.09
CA GLU A 137 34.16 9.91 7.12
C GLU A 137 33.98 10.50 5.71
N ILE A 138 32.75 10.98 5.44
CA ILE A 138 32.40 11.76 4.25
C ILE A 138 32.13 13.19 4.68
N THR A 139 32.93 14.12 4.13
CA THR A 139 32.91 15.55 4.48
C THR A 139 32.72 16.41 3.23
N ASN A 140 32.49 17.70 3.42
CA ASN A 140 32.48 18.69 2.36
C ASN A 140 33.95 18.94 1.85
N ALA A 141 34.09 19.80 0.83
CA ALA A 141 35.38 20.12 0.25
C ALA A 141 36.38 20.83 1.24
N ALA A 142 35.85 21.40 2.32
CA ALA A 142 36.62 22.03 3.39
C ALA A 142 37.03 21.03 4.51
N GLY A 143 36.64 19.76 4.41
CA GLY A 143 36.88 18.76 5.44
C GLY A 143 35.89 18.79 6.61
N GLU A 144 34.81 19.53 6.50
CA GLU A 144 33.79 19.69 7.56
C GLU A 144 32.63 18.69 7.40
N LYS A 145 32.02 18.28 8.51
CA LYS A 145 30.87 17.41 8.51
C LYS A 145 29.64 18.13 7.91
N PHE A 146 28.83 17.39 7.17
CA PHE A 146 27.53 17.87 6.74
C PHE A 146 26.58 18.01 7.95
N THR A 147 25.97 19.17 8.10
CA THR A 147 25.02 19.49 9.17
C THR A 147 23.60 19.75 8.64
N THR A 148 23.48 19.93 7.35
CA THR A 148 22.22 20.31 6.71
C THR A 148 22.02 19.49 5.43
N VAL A 149 20.81 18.97 5.26
CA VAL A 149 20.35 18.33 4.02
C VAL A 149 19.24 19.19 3.43
N VAL A 150 19.37 19.54 2.16
CA VAL A 150 18.35 20.25 1.42
C VAL A 150 17.78 19.31 0.39
N GLN A 151 16.49 18.98 0.55
CA GLN A 151 15.75 18.17 -0.43
C GLN A 151 14.96 19.10 -1.35
N ILE A 152 15.10 18.89 -2.66
CA ILE A 152 14.37 19.62 -3.69
C ILE A 152 13.61 18.62 -4.52
N GLY A 153 12.30 18.81 -4.62
CA GLY A 153 11.42 17.94 -5.39
C GLY A 153 10.24 18.70 -5.98
N ILE A 154 9.55 18.08 -6.94
CA ILE A 154 8.35 18.62 -7.56
C ILE A 154 7.22 17.60 -7.36
N GLY A 155 6.26 17.90 -6.48
CA GLY A 155 5.09 17.06 -6.23
C GLY A 155 5.46 15.64 -5.80
N GLY A 156 5.11 14.62 -6.60
CA GLY A 156 5.35 13.22 -6.28
C GLY A 156 6.81 12.79 -6.10
N SER A 157 7.79 13.67 -6.34
CA SER A 157 9.21 13.38 -6.08
C SER A 157 9.56 13.45 -4.60
N ASP A 158 8.65 13.95 -3.75
CA ASP A 158 8.85 14.09 -2.30
C ASP A 158 8.13 13.01 -1.49
N LEU A 159 7.41 12.11 -2.12
CA LEU A 159 6.54 11.12 -1.48
C LEU A 159 7.17 9.73 -1.45
#